data_1b346f6c7f379e926ab17d886a0de28a
#
_entry.id   1b346f6c7f379e926ab17d886a0de28a
#
_cell.length_a   1.000
_cell.length_b   1.000
_cell.length_c   1.000
_cell.angle_alpha   90.00
_cell.angle_beta   90.00
_cell.angle_gamma   90.00
#
_symmetry.space_group_name_H-M   'P 1'
#
loop_
_entity.id
_entity.type
_entity.pdbx_description
1 polymer ?
#
loop_
_entity_poly.entity_id
_entity_poly.type
_entity_poly.pdbx_seq_one_letter_code
_entity_poly.pdbx_strand_id
1 'polypeptide(L)'
;MTPAERQSAVAFALRNLLLDDRQPELPALQAASDFMAGRRQAEALSDQARHLEAQSNSTNANVDALFLRTILICQRPWATEGDLEELQAIHRRLLPSLPEKRVLRRPQPGDDASLYPAAMLEQGAAAIGQELAAERNLASLDRPVFVDRLAHYYDELSYLHPFADCDGMTLRIFLSRLSHDAGWDLDWGRADPTAHRRAIQRALRGKTDDLQALIAGMVRPVNPTRIFLIAGWDQGPAH
;
A
#
# COMPACT_ATOMS: atom_id res chain seq x y z
N MET A 1 -3.70 10.62 -16.25
CA MET A 1 -2.58 10.99 -15.33
C MET A 1 -1.69 12.04 -15.95
N THR A 2 -1.40 13.07 -15.19
CA THR A 2 -0.37 14.08 -15.50
C THR A 2 1.04 13.49 -15.40
N PRO A 3 2.07 14.14 -15.97
CA PRO A 3 3.46 13.69 -15.78
C PRO A 3 3.89 13.57 -14.30
N ALA A 4 3.45 14.51 -13.45
CA ALA A 4 3.75 14.49 -12.02
C ALA A 4 3.10 13.31 -11.29
N GLU A 5 1.86 12.97 -11.63
CA GLU A 5 1.17 11.80 -11.07
C GLU A 5 1.84 10.49 -11.51
N ARG A 6 2.26 10.37 -12.78
CA ARG A 6 3.03 9.21 -13.26
C ARG A 6 4.35 9.05 -12.50
N GLN A 7 5.07 10.15 -12.32
CA GLN A 7 6.31 10.14 -11.55
C GLN A 7 6.07 9.72 -10.09
N SER A 8 5.04 10.23 -9.44
CA SER A 8 4.66 9.86 -8.08
C SER A 8 4.29 8.38 -7.97
N ALA A 9 3.52 7.85 -8.93
CA ALA A 9 3.13 6.44 -8.94
C ALA A 9 4.34 5.50 -9.07
N VAL A 10 5.29 5.83 -9.98
CA VAL A 10 6.52 5.06 -10.15
C VAL A 10 7.42 5.14 -8.91
N ALA A 11 7.59 6.33 -8.33
CA ALA A 11 8.37 6.52 -7.12
C ALA A 11 7.79 5.75 -5.93
N PHE A 12 6.46 5.78 -5.76
CA PHE A 12 5.78 5.00 -4.73
C PHE A 12 5.97 3.49 -4.96
N ALA A 13 5.74 3.00 -6.19
CA ALA A 13 5.86 1.58 -6.52
C ALA A 13 7.28 1.06 -6.23
N LEU A 14 8.32 1.80 -6.64
CA LEU A 14 9.69 1.44 -6.35
C LEU A 14 9.97 1.39 -4.85
N ARG A 15 9.54 2.40 -4.10
CA ARG A 15 9.74 2.44 -2.65
C ARG A 15 8.98 1.33 -1.95
N ASN A 16 7.76 1.02 -2.38
CA ASN A 16 6.94 -0.03 -1.81
C ASN A 16 7.60 -1.41 -1.92
N LEU A 17 8.30 -1.69 -3.04
CA LEU A 17 9.10 -2.91 -3.18
C LEU A 17 10.34 -2.90 -2.29
N LEU A 18 11.09 -1.78 -2.29
CA LEU A 18 12.34 -1.65 -1.53
C LEU A 18 12.14 -1.84 -0.02
N LEU A 19 10.97 -1.47 0.50
CA LEU A 19 10.63 -1.68 1.92
C LEU A 19 10.46 -3.17 2.28
N ASP A 20 10.27 -4.05 1.29
CA ASP A 20 10.23 -5.51 1.44
C ASP A 20 11.51 -6.18 0.86
N ASP A 21 12.63 -5.45 0.73
CA ASP A 21 13.90 -5.92 0.17
C ASP A 21 13.78 -6.49 -1.26
N ARG A 22 12.79 -6.02 -2.04
CA ARG A 22 12.55 -6.42 -3.42
C ARG A 22 13.02 -5.32 -4.36
N GLN A 23 13.65 -5.68 -5.49
CA GLN A 23 14.10 -4.74 -6.51
C GLN A 23 13.65 -5.21 -7.88
N PRO A 24 13.01 -4.32 -8.69
CA PRO A 24 12.68 -4.65 -10.07
C PRO A 24 13.94 -4.66 -10.95
N GLU A 25 13.90 -5.48 -11.99
CA GLU A 25 14.98 -5.57 -12.96
C GLU A 25 14.94 -4.43 -13.99
N LEU A 26 16.03 -4.29 -14.75
CA LEU A 26 16.20 -3.22 -15.72
C LEU A 26 15.06 -3.10 -16.76
N PRO A 27 14.49 -4.19 -17.32
CA PRO A 27 13.38 -4.08 -18.27
C PRO A 27 12.11 -3.46 -17.68
N ALA A 28 11.78 -3.75 -16.41
CA ALA A 28 10.63 -3.16 -15.72
C ALA A 28 10.87 -1.69 -15.38
N LEU A 29 12.09 -1.33 -14.96
CA LEU A 29 12.51 0.05 -14.73
C LEU A 29 12.45 0.88 -16.02
N GLN A 30 12.88 0.33 -17.16
CA GLN A 30 12.77 0.99 -18.47
C GLN A 30 11.31 1.22 -18.85
N ALA A 31 10.44 0.22 -18.68
CA ALA A 31 9.01 0.36 -18.92
C ALA A 31 8.36 1.47 -18.08
N ALA A 32 8.73 1.57 -16.80
CA ALA A 32 8.29 2.63 -15.91
C ALA A 32 8.82 4.01 -16.33
N SER A 33 10.08 4.09 -16.78
CA SER A 33 10.66 5.32 -17.35
C SER A 33 9.91 5.80 -18.58
N ASP A 34 9.56 4.88 -19.49
CA ASP A 34 8.79 5.19 -20.70
C ASP A 34 7.35 5.63 -20.35
N PHE A 35 6.77 5.05 -19.29
CA PHE A 35 5.47 5.46 -18.78
C PHE A 35 5.52 6.87 -18.17
N MET A 36 6.53 7.18 -17.35
CA MET A 36 6.72 8.52 -16.80
C MET A 36 6.84 9.59 -17.91
N ALA A 37 7.58 9.26 -18.96
CA ALA A 37 7.77 10.14 -20.12
C ALA A 37 6.56 10.21 -21.07
N GLY A 38 5.48 9.44 -20.80
CA GLY A 38 4.30 9.39 -21.66
C GLY A 38 4.48 8.61 -22.96
N ARG A 39 5.60 7.94 -23.16
CA ARG A 39 5.87 7.08 -24.32
C ARG A 39 5.16 5.73 -24.26
N ARG A 40 4.74 5.32 -23.04
CA ARG A 40 4.03 4.07 -22.79
C ARG A 40 2.74 4.34 -22.03
N GLN A 41 1.66 3.67 -22.40
CA GLN A 41 0.36 3.76 -21.77
C GLN A 41 0.17 2.68 -20.69
N ALA A 42 -0.84 2.84 -19.84
CA ALA A 42 -1.14 1.94 -18.74
C ALA A 42 -1.45 0.51 -19.20
N GLU A 43 -2.15 0.38 -20.31
CA GLU A 43 -2.51 -0.91 -20.91
C GLU A 43 -1.26 -1.73 -21.24
N ALA A 44 -0.24 -1.09 -21.83
CA ALA A 44 1.03 -1.74 -22.17
C ALA A 44 1.83 -2.17 -20.91
N LEU A 45 1.73 -1.45 -19.79
CA LEU A 45 2.29 -1.91 -18.51
C LEU A 45 1.52 -3.13 -17.98
N SER A 46 0.19 -3.13 -18.10
CA SER A 46 -0.66 -4.25 -17.69
C SER A 46 -0.34 -5.51 -18.48
N ASP A 47 -0.18 -5.38 -19.80
CA ASP A 47 0.17 -6.50 -20.68
C ASP A 47 1.55 -7.07 -20.36
N GLN A 48 2.52 -6.20 -20.12
CA GLN A 48 3.86 -6.62 -19.70
C GLN A 48 3.84 -7.34 -18.35
N ALA A 49 3.09 -6.83 -17.36
CA ALA A 49 2.98 -7.50 -16.07
C ALA A 49 2.38 -8.90 -16.18
N ARG A 50 1.35 -9.07 -17.04
CA ARG A 50 0.74 -10.39 -17.31
C ARG A 50 1.74 -11.34 -18.00
N HIS A 51 2.51 -10.83 -18.95
CA HIS A 51 3.52 -11.62 -19.67
C HIS A 51 4.64 -12.11 -18.74
N LEU A 52 5.16 -11.23 -17.89
CA LEU A 52 6.19 -11.55 -16.88
C LEU A 52 5.70 -12.61 -15.89
N GLU A 53 4.46 -12.52 -15.45
CA GLU A 53 3.87 -13.53 -14.56
C GLU A 53 3.71 -14.88 -15.25
N ALA A 54 3.24 -14.90 -16.51
CA ALA A 54 3.06 -16.13 -17.28
C ALA A 54 4.39 -16.85 -17.57
N GLN A 55 5.51 -16.11 -17.63
CA GLN A 55 6.85 -16.68 -17.83
C GLN A 55 7.51 -17.13 -16.54
N SER A 56 6.99 -16.72 -15.38
CA SER A 56 7.56 -17.09 -14.09
C SER A 56 7.21 -18.53 -13.74
N ASN A 57 8.22 -19.39 -13.68
CA ASN A 57 8.10 -20.76 -13.17
C ASN A 57 8.21 -20.81 -11.62
N SER A 58 8.28 -19.65 -10.97
CA SER A 58 8.42 -19.55 -9.52
C SER A 58 7.05 -19.60 -8.83
N THR A 59 7.00 -20.22 -7.67
CA THR A 59 5.86 -20.14 -6.76
C THR A 59 5.74 -18.77 -6.09
N ASN A 60 6.81 -17.98 -6.13
CA ASN A 60 6.84 -16.62 -5.60
C ASN A 60 6.35 -15.62 -6.64
N ALA A 61 5.73 -14.54 -6.16
CA ALA A 61 5.28 -13.45 -7.02
C ALA A 61 6.46 -12.84 -7.81
N ASN A 62 6.23 -12.62 -9.11
CA ASN A 62 7.22 -11.97 -9.96
C ASN A 62 7.39 -10.49 -9.57
N VAL A 63 8.59 -10.09 -9.16
CA VAL A 63 8.89 -8.76 -8.61
C VAL A 63 8.61 -7.65 -9.64
N ASP A 64 8.95 -7.89 -10.91
CA ASP A 64 8.73 -6.93 -11.98
C ASP A 64 7.23 -6.74 -12.27
N ALA A 65 6.46 -7.84 -12.26
CA ALA A 65 5.01 -7.77 -12.40
C ALA A 65 4.37 -7.02 -11.21
N LEU A 66 4.82 -7.27 -9.97
CA LEU A 66 4.38 -6.53 -8.79
C LEU A 66 4.69 -5.02 -8.91
N PHE A 67 5.89 -4.67 -9.38
CA PHE A 67 6.28 -3.28 -9.59
C PHE A 67 5.32 -2.57 -10.56
N LEU A 68 5.12 -3.15 -11.75
CA LEU A 68 4.25 -2.58 -12.77
C LEU A 68 2.79 -2.49 -12.30
N ARG A 69 2.29 -3.50 -11.58
CA ARG A 69 0.93 -3.48 -11.01
C ARG A 69 0.76 -2.45 -9.92
N THR A 70 1.77 -2.23 -9.08
CA THR A 70 1.73 -1.17 -8.07
C THR A 70 1.60 0.20 -8.72
N ILE A 71 2.32 0.47 -9.83
CA ILE A 71 2.15 1.70 -10.62
C ILE A 71 0.69 1.83 -11.10
N LEU A 72 0.11 0.74 -11.63
CA LEU A 72 -1.26 0.74 -12.15
C LEU A 72 -2.32 0.94 -11.05
N ILE A 73 -2.09 0.41 -9.86
CA ILE A 73 -2.99 0.61 -8.71
C ILE A 73 -3.05 2.08 -8.32
N CYS A 74 -1.96 2.84 -8.42
CA CYS A 74 -1.92 4.26 -8.09
C CYS A 74 -2.72 5.16 -9.06
N GLN A 75 -3.20 4.63 -10.20
CA GLN A 75 -3.86 5.44 -11.23
C GLN A 75 -5.34 5.72 -10.98
N ARG A 76 -5.99 5.05 -10.04
CA ARG A 76 -7.44 5.10 -9.88
C ARG A 76 -7.85 5.78 -8.58
N PRO A 77 -8.82 6.71 -8.64
CA PRO A 77 -9.57 7.05 -7.45
C PRO A 77 -10.32 5.79 -6.99
N TRP A 78 -10.20 5.47 -5.73
CA TRP A 78 -10.91 4.37 -5.09
C TRP A 78 -11.77 4.97 -3.99
N ALA A 79 -12.96 4.45 -3.77
CA ALA A 79 -13.61 4.64 -2.49
C ALA A 79 -12.81 3.86 -1.44
N THR A 80 -12.42 4.52 -0.36
CA THR A 80 -11.79 3.88 0.78
C THR A 80 -12.89 3.43 1.71
N GLU A 81 -13.08 2.12 1.82
CA GLU A 81 -14.08 1.55 2.71
C GLU A 81 -13.50 1.23 4.10
N GLY A 82 -12.18 1.09 4.15
CA GLY A 82 -11.46 0.85 5.41
C GLY A 82 -11.62 -0.56 5.95
N ASP A 83 -11.98 -1.52 5.12
CA ASP A 83 -12.34 -2.87 5.52
C ASP A 83 -11.49 -3.98 4.85
N LEU A 84 -11.79 -5.23 5.17
CA LEU A 84 -11.13 -6.41 4.62
C LEU A 84 -11.36 -6.54 3.11
N GLU A 85 -12.50 -6.13 2.58
CA GLU A 85 -12.80 -6.23 1.14
C GLU A 85 -11.88 -5.31 0.34
N GLU A 86 -11.63 -4.11 0.84
CA GLU A 86 -10.65 -3.21 0.22
C GLU A 86 -9.24 -3.79 0.25
N LEU A 87 -8.78 -4.32 1.40
CA LEU A 87 -7.48 -4.99 1.51
C LEU A 87 -7.37 -6.15 0.51
N GLN A 88 -8.37 -7.01 0.42
CA GLN A 88 -8.41 -8.11 -0.54
C GLN A 88 -8.44 -7.62 -1.99
N ALA A 89 -9.17 -6.53 -2.28
CA ALA A 89 -9.24 -5.96 -3.63
C ALA A 89 -7.88 -5.41 -4.07
N ILE A 90 -7.12 -4.77 -3.17
CA ILE A 90 -5.75 -4.32 -3.41
C ILE A 90 -4.85 -5.54 -3.66
N HIS A 91 -4.90 -6.54 -2.78
CA HIS A 91 -4.07 -7.74 -2.88
C HIS A 91 -4.32 -8.52 -4.18
N ARG A 92 -5.59 -8.73 -4.59
CA ARG A 92 -5.95 -9.38 -5.86
C ARG A 92 -5.41 -8.63 -7.08
N ARG A 93 -5.25 -7.32 -7.01
CA ARG A 93 -4.66 -6.54 -8.10
C ARG A 93 -3.14 -6.67 -8.16
N LEU A 94 -2.48 -6.87 -7.03
CA LEU A 94 -1.07 -7.21 -7.00
C LEU A 94 -0.84 -8.64 -7.53
N LEU A 95 -1.70 -9.58 -7.15
CA LEU A 95 -1.58 -11.02 -7.43
C LEU A 95 -2.86 -11.58 -8.09
N PRO A 96 -3.21 -11.18 -9.31
CA PRO A 96 -4.47 -11.59 -9.96
C PRO A 96 -4.56 -13.08 -10.30
N SER A 97 -3.43 -13.77 -10.42
CA SER A 97 -3.39 -15.22 -10.70
C SER A 97 -3.54 -16.06 -9.44
N LEU A 98 -3.60 -15.43 -8.27
CA LEU A 98 -3.79 -16.17 -7.02
C LEU A 98 -5.24 -16.70 -6.94
N PRO A 99 -5.43 -18.01 -6.71
CA PRO A 99 -6.78 -18.55 -6.53
C PRO A 99 -7.50 -17.89 -5.35
N GLU A 100 -8.79 -17.60 -5.49
CA GLU A 100 -9.59 -16.91 -4.47
C GLU A 100 -9.46 -17.55 -3.08
N LYS A 101 -9.39 -18.88 -3.03
CA LYS A 101 -9.17 -19.65 -1.80
C LYS A 101 -7.83 -19.38 -1.10
N ARG A 102 -6.89 -18.69 -1.76
CA ARG A 102 -5.53 -18.38 -1.26
C ARG A 102 -5.29 -16.90 -1.04
N VAL A 103 -6.30 -16.09 -1.15
CA VAL A 103 -6.16 -14.64 -0.90
C VAL A 103 -5.76 -14.39 0.54
N LEU A 104 -6.48 -14.96 1.51
CA LEU A 104 -6.10 -14.92 2.91
C LEU A 104 -5.13 -16.06 3.25
N ARG A 105 -4.17 -15.80 4.14
CA ARG A 105 -3.31 -16.85 4.67
C ARG A 105 -4.13 -17.88 5.45
N ARG A 106 -3.67 -19.11 5.44
CA ARG A 106 -4.35 -20.24 6.09
C ARG A 106 -3.59 -20.71 7.29
N PRO A 107 -4.26 -21.29 8.29
CA PRO A 107 -3.58 -21.95 9.41
C PRO A 107 -2.61 -23.01 8.90
N GLN A 108 -1.38 -22.96 9.38
CA GLN A 108 -0.35 -23.95 9.06
C GLN A 108 0.35 -24.41 10.36
N PRO A 109 0.84 -25.66 10.39
CA PRO A 109 1.69 -26.09 11.49
C PRO A 109 2.95 -25.22 11.57
N GLY A 110 3.18 -24.60 12.74
CA GLY A 110 4.33 -23.73 12.95
C GLY A 110 4.10 -22.25 12.60
N ASP A 111 2.83 -21.82 12.40
CA ASP A 111 2.51 -20.40 12.27
C ASP A 111 3.12 -19.58 13.40
N ASP A 112 3.58 -18.39 13.07
CA ASP A 112 4.17 -17.47 14.02
C ASP A 112 3.13 -17.04 15.07
N ALA A 113 3.33 -17.46 16.32
CA ALA A 113 2.46 -17.15 17.44
C ALA A 113 2.45 -15.64 17.80
N SER A 114 3.34 -14.84 17.22
CA SER A 114 3.34 -13.38 17.38
C SER A 114 2.35 -12.67 16.45
N LEU A 115 1.70 -13.40 15.52
CA LEU A 115 0.69 -12.89 14.61
C LEU A 115 -0.71 -13.33 15.01
N TYR A 116 -1.72 -12.61 14.53
CA TYR A 116 -3.12 -12.96 14.76
C TYR A 116 -3.45 -14.35 14.21
N PRO A 117 -4.27 -15.17 14.91
CA PRO A 117 -4.57 -16.54 14.45
C PRO A 117 -5.21 -16.57 13.06
N ALA A 118 -4.63 -17.32 12.12
CA ALA A 118 -5.11 -17.37 10.73
C ALA A 118 -6.56 -17.88 10.60
N ALA A 119 -7.04 -18.68 11.54
CA ALA A 119 -8.43 -19.15 11.58
C ALA A 119 -9.45 -18.05 11.92
N MET A 120 -9.00 -16.91 12.44
CA MET A 120 -9.85 -15.81 12.92
C MET A 120 -9.67 -14.51 12.12
N LEU A 121 -8.98 -14.54 10.98
CA LEU A 121 -8.64 -13.34 10.20
C LEU A 121 -9.84 -12.48 9.81
N GLU A 122 -10.94 -13.11 9.37
CA GLU A 122 -12.16 -12.38 9.01
C GLU A 122 -12.75 -11.64 10.22
N GLN A 123 -12.74 -12.25 11.39
CA GLN A 123 -13.22 -11.63 12.63
C GLN A 123 -12.32 -10.46 13.05
N GLY A 124 -10.99 -10.64 13.03
CA GLY A 124 -10.05 -9.58 13.38
C GLY A 124 -10.14 -8.40 12.41
N ALA A 125 -10.21 -8.67 11.10
CA ALA A 125 -10.37 -7.64 10.09
C ALA A 125 -11.70 -6.89 10.21
N ALA A 126 -12.80 -7.60 10.52
CA ALA A 126 -14.10 -6.96 10.77
C ALA A 126 -14.05 -6.03 11.99
N ALA A 127 -13.35 -6.41 13.05
CA ALA A 127 -13.18 -5.56 14.23
C ALA A 127 -12.41 -4.27 13.90
N ILE A 128 -11.28 -4.38 13.16
CA ILE A 128 -10.50 -3.22 12.71
C ILE A 128 -11.34 -2.31 11.80
N GLY A 129 -12.07 -2.89 10.82
CA GLY A 129 -12.94 -2.13 9.93
C GLY A 129 -14.06 -1.38 10.65
N GLN A 130 -14.68 -2.00 11.67
CA GLN A 130 -15.70 -1.36 12.50
C GLN A 130 -15.11 -0.19 13.31
N GLU A 131 -13.92 -0.35 13.88
CA GLU A 131 -13.24 0.72 14.60
C GLU A 131 -12.89 1.88 13.67
N LEU A 132 -12.32 1.62 12.48
CA LEU A 132 -12.05 2.63 11.46
C LEU A 132 -13.31 3.39 11.04
N ALA A 133 -14.42 2.67 10.80
CA ALA A 133 -15.71 3.29 10.46
C ALA A 133 -16.25 4.17 11.58
N ALA A 134 -16.13 3.73 12.83
CA ALA A 134 -16.53 4.52 14.00
C ALA A 134 -15.71 5.82 14.12
N GLU A 135 -14.43 5.80 13.71
CA GLU A 135 -13.56 6.97 13.63
C GLU A 135 -13.65 7.72 12.28
N ARG A 136 -14.67 7.43 11.46
CA ARG A 136 -14.91 8.03 10.15
C ARG A 136 -13.67 7.93 9.22
N ASN A 137 -13.01 6.78 9.23
CA ASN A 137 -11.78 6.52 8.47
C ASN A 137 -10.71 7.61 8.68
N LEU A 138 -10.55 8.06 9.92
CA LEU A 138 -9.59 9.09 10.34
C LEU A 138 -9.82 10.49 9.73
N ALA A 139 -10.98 10.73 9.13
CA ALA A 139 -11.27 12.01 8.50
C ALA A 139 -11.33 13.16 9.49
N SER A 140 -10.81 14.31 9.09
CA SER A 140 -10.86 15.57 9.87
C SER A 140 -10.07 15.56 11.20
N LEU A 141 -9.13 14.62 11.37
CA LEU A 141 -8.21 14.63 12.50
C LEU A 141 -7.08 15.63 12.28
N ASP A 142 -6.66 16.31 13.35
CA ASP A 142 -5.43 17.08 13.33
C ASP A 142 -4.19 16.15 13.21
N ARG A 143 -3.04 16.72 12.83
CA ARG A 143 -1.85 15.93 12.54
C ARG A 143 -1.38 15.04 13.70
N PRO A 144 -1.28 15.50 14.96
CA PRO A 144 -0.85 14.65 16.07
C PRO A 144 -1.78 13.47 16.29
N VAL A 145 -3.09 13.69 16.33
CA VAL A 145 -4.09 12.64 16.52
C VAL A 145 -4.10 11.69 15.32
N PHE A 146 -4.03 12.22 14.09
CA PHE A 146 -3.94 11.40 12.89
C PHE A 146 -2.73 10.46 12.91
N VAL A 147 -1.54 10.96 13.29
CA VAL A 147 -0.30 10.16 13.37
C VAL A 147 -0.46 9.03 14.38
N ASP A 148 -1.01 9.33 15.57
CA ASP A 148 -1.24 8.33 16.60
C ASP A 148 -2.21 7.24 16.14
N ARG A 149 -3.37 7.63 15.60
CA ARG A 149 -4.37 6.67 15.12
C ARG A 149 -3.89 5.87 13.92
N LEU A 150 -3.19 6.48 12.96
CA LEU A 150 -2.64 5.74 11.82
C LEU A 150 -1.56 4.74 12.26
N ALA A 151 -0.74 5.07 13.26
CA ALA A 151 0.23 4.15 13.83
C ALA A 151 -0.47 2.96 14.50
N HIS A 152 -1.55 3.20 15.25
CA HIS A 152 -2.36 2.14 15.82
C HIS A 152 -2.90 1.19 14.73
N TYR A 153 -3.55 1.70 13.69
CA TYR A 153 -4.07 0.84 12.62
C TYR A 153 -2.98 0.14 11.82
N TYR A 154 -1.82 0.78 11.66
CA TYR A 154 -0.70 0.08 11.00
C TYR A 154 -0.19 -1.09 11.85
N ASP A 155 -0.13 -0.93 13.18
CA ASP A 155 0.25 -2.01 14.11
C ASP A 155 -0.78 -3.14 14.08
N GLU A 156 -2.08 -2.82 14.25
CA GLU A 156 -3.16 -3.80 14.23
C GLU A 156 -3.22 -4.60 12.92
N LEU A 157 -3.09 -3.93 11.77
CA LEU A 157 -3.06 -4.58 10.45
C LEU A 157 -1.79 -5.42 10.24
N SER A 158 -0.64 -4.98 10.78
CA SER A 158 0.61 -5.74 10.74
C SER A 158 0.52 -6.99 11.63
N TYR A 159 -0.14 -6.89 12.78
CA TYR A 159 -0.43 -8.02 13.65
C TYR A 159 -1.43 -8.99 13.02
N LEU A 160 -2.48 -8.48 12.40
CA LEU A 160 -3.46 -9.27 11.65
C LEU A 160 -2.79 -10.10 10.56
N HIS A 161 -1.86 -9.49 9.81
CA HIS A 161 -1.08 -10.12 8.75
C HIS A 161 -1.94 -11.00 7.82
N PRO A 162 -2.91 -10.41 7.10
CA PRO A 162 -3.95 -11.19 6.42
C PRO A 162 -3.46 -12.03 5.25
N PHE A 163 -2.32 -11.70 4.64
CA PHE A 163 -1.85 -12.33 3.41
C PHE A 163 -0.52 -13.07 3.60
N ALA A 164 -0.35 -14.19 2.91
CA ALA A 164 0.87 -14.99 2.98
C ALA A 164 2.03 -14.38 2.17
N ASP A 165 1.73 -13.62 1.11
CA ASP A 165 2.72 -12.90 0.28
C ASP A 165 2.21 -11.49 0.01
N CYS A 166 3.12 -10.55 -0.23
CA CYS A 166 2.82 -9.13 -0.52
C CYS A 166 1.98 -8.42 0.57
N ASP A 167 1.97 -8.95 1.80
CA ASP A 167 1.22 -8.38 2.91
C ASP A 167 1.62 -6.92 3.16
N GLY A 168 2.89 -6.65 3.45
CA GLY A 168 3.40 -5.30 3.67
C GLY A 168 3.14 -4.35 2.50
N MET A 169 3.27 -4.83 1.25
CA MET A 169 2.96 -4.03 0.05
C MET A 169 1.49 -3.63 0.02
N THR A 170 0.59 -4.58 0.32
CA THR A 170 -0.86 -4.36 0.35
C THR A 170 -1.23 -3.36 1.44
N LEU A 171 -0.71 -3.53 2.66
CA LEU A 171 -0.97 -2.63 3.77
C LEU A 171 -0.50 -1.19 3.49
N ARG A 172 0.69 -1.00 2.90
CA ARG A 172 1.18 0.34 2.56
C ARG A 172 0.35 1.04 1.49
N ILE A 173 -0.19 0.29 0.50
CA ILE A 173 -1.14 0.83 -0.47
C ILE A 173 -2.43 1.25 0.25
N PHE A 174 -3.00 0.39 1.08
CA PHE A 174 -4.21 0.67 1.86
C PHE A 174 -4.04 1.91 2.74
N LEU A 175 -2.98 1.96 3.56
CA LEU A 175 -2.70 3.09 4.44
C LEU A 175 -2.47 4.41 3.69
N SER A 176 -1.83 4.36 2.50
CA SER A 176 -1.66 5.55 1.65
C SER A 176 -3.00 6.09 1.16
N ARG A 177 -3.93 5.21 0.83
CA ARG A 177 -5.28 5.57 0.37
C ARG A 177 -6.12 6.11 1.52
N LEU A 178 -6.16 5.39 2.64
CA LEU A 178 -6.83 5.82 3.87
C LEU A 178 -6.36 7.22 4.30
N SER A 179 -5.04 7.42 4.29
CA SER A 179 -4.44 8.71 4.66
C SER A 179 -4.86 9.82 3.69
N HIS A 180 -4.82 9.55 2.38
CA HIS A 180 -5.18 10.52 1.36
C HIS A 180 -6.63 10.98 1.51
N ASP A 181 -7.56 10.06 1.70
CA ASP A 181 -8.98 10.37 1.90
C ASP A 181 -9.24 11.12 3.22
N ALA A 182 -8.37 10.89 4.23
CA ALA A 182 -8.39 11.65 5.48
C ALA A 182 -7.75 13.05 5.37
N GLY A 183 -7.18 13.43 4.22
CA GLY A 183 -6.55 14.73 3.98
C GLY A 183 -5.03 14.75 4.22
N TRP A 184 -4.39 13.58 4.30
CA TRP A 184 -2.96 13.43 4.55
C TRP A 184 -2.30 12.51 3.52
N ASP A 185 -1.14 12.90 3.01
CA ASP A 185 -0.29 12.04 2.17
C ASP A 185 0.81 11.37 3.00
N LEU A 186 1.17 10.14 2.66
CA LEU A 186 2.33 9.43 3.22
C LEU A 186 3.50 9.45 2.24
N ASP A 187 4.56 10.17 2.62
CA ASP A 187 5.81 10.22 1.86
C ASP A 187 6.71 9.02 2.23
N TRP A 188 6.42 7.86 1.66
CA TRP A 188 7.22 6.64 1.87
C TRP A 188 8.68 6.78 1.44
N GLY A 189 9.03 7.75 0.59
CA GLY A 189 10.40 8.07 0.23
C GLY A 189 11.30 8.38 1.42
N ARG A 190 10.70 8.82 2.53
CA ARG A 190 11.39 9.12 3.79
C ARG A 190 11.59 7.94 4.72
N ALA A 191 10.91 6.82 4.47
CA ALA A 191 11.06 5.63 5.29
C ALA A 191 12.36 4.91 4.91
N ASP A 192 13.33 4.86 5.82
CA ASP A 192 14.48 3.97 5.70
C ASP A 192 14.03 2.51 5.85
N PRO A 193 14.37 1.58 4.93
CA PRO A 193 13.89 0.21 4.98
C PRO A 193 14.25 -0.53 6.27
N THR A 194 15.46 -0.30 6.81
CA THR A 194 15.91 -0.94 8.05
C THR A 194 15.18 -0.39 9.26
N ALA A 195 15.02 0.95 9.34
CA ALA A 195 14.26 1.59 10.40
C ALA A 195 12.77 1.20 10.35
N HIS A 196 12.18 1.12 9.15
CA HIS A 196 10.80 0.69 8.95
C HIS A 196 10.59 -0.75 9.47
N ARG A 197 11.43 -1.70 9.04
CA ARG A 197 11.34 -3.09 9.48
C ARG A 197 11.49 -3.21 11.00
N ARG A 198 12.45 -2.49 11.59
CA ARG A 198 12.63 -2.46 13.04
C ARG A 198 11.41 -1.89 13.76
N ALA A 199 10.81 -0.83 13.24
CA ALA A 199 9.62 -0.21 13.83
C ALA A 199 8.45 -1.20 13.87
N ILE A 200 8.16 -1.90 12.77
CA ILE A 200 7.12 -2.94 12.71
C ILE A 200 7.42 -4.08 13.71
N GLN A 201 8.66 -4.60 13.72
CA GLN A 201 9.02 -5.68 14.65
C GLN A 201 8.90 -5.29 16.12
N ARG A 202 9.15 -4.02 16.46
CA ARG A 202 8.98 -3.52 17.83
C ARG A 202 7.51 -3.30 18.17
N ALA A 203 6.71 -2.81 17.23
CA ALA A 203 5.28 -2.62 17.40
C ALA A 203 4.58 -3.96 17.69
N LEU A 204 4.89 -5.03 16.95
CA LEU A 204 4.40 -6.40 17.22
C LEU A 204 4.75 -6.94 18.61
N ARG A 205 5.66 -6.26 19.34
CA ARG A 205 6.01 -6.55 20.75
C ARG A 205 5.44 -5.51 21.72
N GLY A 206 4.47 -4.72 21.29
CA GLY A 206 3.81 -3.67 22.08
C GLY A 206 4.64 -2.39 22.27
N LYS A 207 5.64 -2.12 21.41
CA LYS A 207 6.48 -0.91 21.46
C LYS A 207 6.29 -0.08 20.19
N THR A 208 5.27 0.76 20.20
CA THR A 208 4.79 1.50 19.01
C THR A 208 5.50 2.85 18.80
N ASP A 209 6.33 3.33 19.72
CA ASP A 209 6.98 4.64 19.65
C ASP A 209 7.78 4.86 18.36
N ASP A 210 8.55 3.83 17.91
CA ASP A 210 9.34 3.90 16.67
C ASP A 210 8.41 3.98 15.45
N LEU A 211 7.26 3.29 15.47
CA LEU A 211 6.28 3.32 14.38
C LEU A 211 5.58 4.68 14.31
N GLN A 212 5.20 5.26 15.45
CA GLN A 212 4.65 6.61 15.53
C GLN A 212 5.65 7.64 14.99
N ALA A 213 6.92 7.56 15.42
CA ALA A 213 7.97 8.47 14.95
C ALA A 213 8.21 8.33 13.43
N LEU A 214 8.17 7.12 12.90
CA LEU A 214 8.28 6.84 11.47
C LEU A 214 7.13 7.51 10.69
N ILE A 215 5.89 7.29 11.12
CA ILE A 215 4.70 7.86 10.49
C ILE A 215 4.72 9.38 10.59
N ALA A 216 5.06 9.94 11.76
CA ALA A 216 5.22 11.38 11.92
C ALA A 216 6.22 11.98 10.94
N GLY A 217 7.30 11.26 10.61
CA GLY A 217 8.27 11.67 9.60
C GLY A 217 7.72 11.68 8.17
N MET A 218 6.73 10.84 7.87
CA MET A 218 6.16 10.65 6.52
C MET A 218 4.92 11.49 6.23
N VAL A 219 4.09 11.77 7.25
CA VAL A 219 2.79 12.46 7.08
C VAL A 219 2.98 13.89 6.60
N ARG A 220 2.30 14.23 5.51
CA ARG A 220 2.22 15.56 4.89
C ARG A 220 0.75 15.91 4.66
N PRO A 221 0.37 17.18 4.71
CA PRO A 221 -0.96 17.57 4.24
C PRO A 221 -1.07 17.24 2.75
N VAL A 222 -2.23 16.75 2.33
CA VAL A 222 -2.51 16.56 0.90
C VAL A 222 -2.31 17.90 0.20
N ASN A 223 -1.56 17.89 -0.90
CA ASN A 223 -1.39 19.10 -1.70
C ASN A 223 -2.76 19.50 -2.28
N PRO A 224 -3.30 20.69 -1.98
CA PRO A 224 -4.58 21.15 -2.50
C PRO A 224 -4.68 21.05 -4.03
N THR A 225 -3.58 21.29 -4.74
CA THR A 225 -3.51 21.14 -6.21
C THR A 225 -3.80 19.69 -6.64
N ARG A 226 -3.43 18.68 -5.86
CA ARG A 226 -3.76 17.29 -6.16
C ARG A 226 -5.22 16.94 -5.86
N ILE A 227 -5.80 17.45 -4.77
CA ILE A 227 -7.24 17.27 -4.46
C ILE A 227 -8.08 17.80 -5.60
N PHE A 228 -7.78 18.98 -6.11
CA PHE A 228 -8.51 19.59 -7.21
C PHE A 228 -8.33 18.83 -8.53
N LEU A 229 -7.15 18.28 -8.80
CA LEU A 229 -6.90 17.43 -9.96
C LEU A 229 -7.69 16.12 -9.90
N ILE A 230 -7.77 15.49 -8.74
CA ILE A 230 -8.55 14.25 -8.52
C ILE A 230 -10.05 14.54 -8.66
N ALA A 231 -10.51 15.72 -8.23
CA ALA A 231 -11.89 16.15 -8.36
C ALA A 231 -12.25 16.69 -9.77
N GLY A 232 -11.31 16.70 -10.71
CA GLY A 232 -11.53 17.23 -12.06
C GLY A 232 -11.62 18.76 -12.13
N TRP A 233 -11.11 19.46 -11.13
CA TRP A 233 -11.09 20.92 -11.08
C TRP A 233 -9.76 21.41 -11.64
N ASP A 234 -9.83 22.07 -12.78
CA ASP A 234 -8.70 22.79 -13.36
C ASP A 234 -8.55 24.12 -12.61
N GLN A 235 -7.86 24.06 -11.47
CA GLN A 235 -7.47 25.26 -10.75
C GLN A 235 -6.07 25.66 -11.19
N GLY A 236 -5.97 26.81 -11.78
CA GLY A 236 -4.69 27.48 -11.95
C GLY A 236 -3.95 27.62 -10.61
N PRO A 237 -2.67 27.97 -10.65
CA PRO A 237 -1.85 28.07 -9.46
C PRO A 237 -2.54 28.93 -8.40
N ALA A 238 -2.67 28.38 -7.20
CA ALA A 238 -3.19 29.12 -6.05
C ALA A 238 -2.26 30.32 -5.81
N HIS A 239 -2.82 31.50 -5.89
CA HIS A 239 -2.16 32.76 -5.60
C HIS A 239 -1.91 32.91 -4.10
#